data_f240fed20008c5d03e03a9b559c2fb91
#
_entry.id   f240fed20008c5d03e03a9b559c2fb91
#
_cell.length_a   1.000
_cell.length_b   1.000
_cell.length_c   1.000
_cell.angle_alpha   90.00
_cell.angle_beta   90.00
_cell.angle_gamma   90.00
#
_symmetry.space_group_name_H-M   'P 1'
#
loop_
_entity.id
_entity.type
_entity.pdbx_description
1 polymer ?
#
loop_
_entity_poly.entity_id
_entity_poly.type
_entity_poly.pdbx_seq_one_letter_code
_entity_poly.pdbx_strand_id
1 'polypeptide(L)'
;MNPEPSRILPWEITLASNGKKISALVEQTSTEKAEDYRSIWTDHIKANQRNGCLGSFVFVWGYQTHGDVLGWYGLFNKDGYSFGAVDVMQECWTGEALPEEVMAPRIESRADMTMNGKTAEEILRVEAGSDNTAKVVATTKADATLTYRWFIFKDGDCAEDGSMPEGIEGLIPESTGSEISFKAPSEKGAGYRLTVYVLDDVNKKAASAVIPFYVE
;
A
#
# COMPACT_ATOMS: atom_id res chain seq x y z
N MET A 1 -12.61 -15.67 3.24
CA MET A 1 -12.54 -14.92 4.51
C MET A 1 -12.13 -13.51 4.11
N ASN A 2 -12.98 -12.51 4.29
CA ASN A 2 -12.53 -11.13 4.04
C ASN A 2 -11.44 -10.82 5.06
N PRO A 3 -10.25 -10.37 4.63
CA PRO A 3 -9.26 -9.92 5.59
C PRO A 3 -9.84 -8.76 6.40
N GLU A 4 -9.57 -8.72 7.70
CA GLU A 4 -9.94 -7.56 8.49
C GLU A 4 -9.31 -6.31 7.87
N PRO A 5 -10.05 -5.21 7.72
CA PRO A 5 -9.58 -4.04 6.98
C PRO A 5 -8.33 -3.40 7.59
N SER A 6 -8.11 -3.57 8.88
CA SER A 6 -6.87 -3.17 9.54
C SER A 6 -6.66 -3.92 10.86
N ARG A 7 -5.41 -4.18 11.22
CA ARG A 7 -5.03 -4.73 12.52
C ARG A 7 -4.18 -3.72 13.28
N ILE A 8 -4.55 -3.46 14.53
CA ILE A 8 -3.77 -2.62 15.45
C ILE A 8 -2.58 -3.45 15.95
N LEU A 9 -1.38 -2.89 15.84
CA LEU A 9 -0.15 -3.48 16.33
C LEU A 9 0.14 -3.07 17.78
N PRO A 10 0.92 -3.87 18.55
CA PRO A 10 1.16 -3.63 19.97
C PRO A 10 2.24 -2.57 20.24
N TRP A 11 2.45 -1.61 19.32
CA TRP A 11 3.29 -0.44 19.55
C TRP A 11 2.61 0.82 19.09
N GLU A 12 2.99 1.93 19.69
CA GLU A 12 2.54 3.27 19.30
C GLU A 12 3.59 3.92 18.40
N ILE A 13 3.12 4.77 17.51
CA ILE A 13 3.94 5.68 16.72
C ILE A 13 3.71 7.11 17.19
N THR A 14 4.72 7.96 17.06
CA THR A 14 4.61 9.39 17.34
C THR A 14 4.59 10.15 16.02
N LEU A 15 3.51 10.89 15.77
CA LEU A 15 3.39 11.68 14.55
C LEU A 15 4.39 12.83 14.58
N ALA A 16 5.19 12.97 13.52
CA ALA A 16 6.16 14.05 13.38
C ALA A 16 5.51 15.45 13.40
N SER A 17 4.30 15.54 12.85
CA SER A 17 3.59 16.81 12.70
C SER A 17 3.17 17.48 14.01
N ASN A 18 2.81 16.70 15.03
CA ASN A 18 2.23 17.25 16.27
C ASN A 18 2.60 16.50 17.55
N GLY A 19 3.46 15.49 17.46
CA GLY A 19 3.89 14.67 18.60
C GLY A 19 2.79 13.78 19.19
N LYS A 20 1.63 13.66 18.53
CA LYS A 20 0.55 12.79 18.99
C LYS A 20 0.96 11.33 18.84
N LYS A 21 0.70 10.54 19.87
CA LYS A 21 0.84 9.09 19.81
C LYS A 21 -0.41 8.45 19.26
N ILE A 22 -0.23 7.54 18.31
CA ILE A 22 -1.29 6.72 17.75
C ILE A 22 -0.86 5.26 17.68
N SER A 23 -1.82 4.35 17.57
CA SER A 23 -1.53 2.92 17.39
C SER A 23 -1.02 2.65 15.98
N ALA A 24 -0.01 1.81 15.84
CA ALA A 24 0.45 1.34 14.54
C ALA A 24 -0.59 0.38 13.90
N LEU A 25 -0.67 0.40 12.59
CA LEU A 25 -1.67 -0.35 11.82
C LEU A 25 -1.01 -1.23 10.75
N VAL A 26 -1.60 -2.40 10.53
CA VAL A 26 -1.37 -3.20 9.30
C VAL A 26 -2.27 -2.65 8.21
N GLU A 27 -1.67 -2.30 7.09
CA GLU A 27 -2.34 -1.70 5.94
C GLU A 27 -2.73 -2.75 4.89
N GLN A 28 -3.88 -2.56 4.24
CA GLN A 28 -4.28 -3.33 3.08
C GLN A 28 -3.35 -3.07 1.88
N THR A 29 -3.21 -4.05 0.99
CA THR A 29 -2.62 -3.81 -0.32
C THR A 29 -3.50 -2.89 -1.17
N SER A 30 -2.94 -2.27 -2.21
CA SER A 30 -3.75 -1.49 -3.15
C SER A 30 -4.81 -2.33 -3.88
N THR A 31 -4.58 -3.64 -4.02
CA THR A 31 -5.53 -4.58 -4.62
C THR A 31 -6.70 -4.86 -3.68
N GLU A 32 -6.43 -5.12 -2.40
CA GLU A 32 -7.49 -5.28 -1.38
C GLU A 32 -8.36 -4.02 -1.30
N LYS A 33 -7.75 -2.83 -1.31
CA LYS A 33 -8.48 -1.55 -1.34
C LYS A 33 -9.35 -1.39 -2.59
N ALA A 34 -8.88 -1.83 -3.75
CA ALA A 34 -9.65 -1.79 -4.99
C ALA A 34 -10.91 -2.68 -4.91
N GLU A 35 -10.79 -3.85 -4.30
CA GLU A 35 -11.95 -4.73 -4.10
C GLU A 35 -12.95 -4.16 -3.07
N ASP A 36 -12.50 -3.40 -2.07
CA ASP A 36 -13.39 -2.68 -1.17
C ASP A 36 -14.21 -1.61 -1.93
N TYR A 37 -13.59 -0.86 -2.85
CA TYR A 37 -14.33 0.05 -3.73
C TYR A 37 -15.39 -0.68 -4.56
N ARG A 38 -15.05 -1.85 -5.11
CA ARG A 38 -16.00 -2.69 -5.88
C ARG A 38 -17.19 -3.13 -5.04
N SER A 39 -16.94 -3.64 -3.84
CA SER A 39 -18.00 -4.09 -2.94
C SER A 39 -18.89 -2.95 -2.48
N ILE A 40 -18.31 -1.81 -2.09
CA ILE A 40 -19.07 -0.62 -1.71
C ILE A 40 -19.97 -0.16 -2.86
N TRP A 41 -19.43 -0.10 -4.08
CA TRP A 41 -20.22 0.24 -5.25
C TRP A 41 -21.38 -0.72 -5.44
N THR A 42 -21.11 -2.03 -5.44
CA THR A 42 -22.11 -3.07 -5.74
C THR A 42 -23.19 -3.12 -4.66
N ASP A 43 -22.78 -3.17 -3.39
CA ASP A 43 -23.68 -3.48 -2.28
C ASP A 43 -24.42 -2.25 -1.75
N HIS A 44 -23.84 -1.06 -1.90
CA HIS A 44 -24.44 0.15 -1.35
C HIS A 44 -24.87 1.16 -2.42
N ILE A 45 -24.10 1.39 -3.46
CA ILE A 45 -24.42 2.42 -4.45
C ILE A 45 -25.36 1.87 -5.50
N LYS A 46 -24.96 0.83 -6.26
CA LYS A 46 -25.73 0.24 -7.35
C LYS A 46 -27.03 -0.39 -6.85
N ALA A 47 -26.98 -1.07 -5.72
CA ALA A 47 -28.14 -1.69 -5.10
C ALA A 47 -29.24 -0.67 -4.71
N ASN A 48 -28.85 0.59 -4.42
CA ASN A 48 -29.77 1.64 -3.98
C ASN A 48 -30.11 2.68 -5.05
N GLN A 49 -29.70 2.52 -6.28
CA GLN A 49 -30.02 3.48 -7.37
C GLN A 49 -31.52 3.71 -7.53
N ARG A 50 -32.33 2.64 -7.42
CA ARG A 50 -33.80 2.75 -7.46
C ARG A 50 -34.43 3.37 -6.23
N ASN A 51 -33.69 3.51 -5.15
CA ASN A 51 -34.09 4.11 -3.89
C ASN A 51 -33.60 5.54 -3.73
N GLY A 52 -33.19 6.20 -4.81
CA GLY A 52 -32.76 7.60 -4.84
C GLY A 52 -31.27 7.82 -4.68
N CYS A 53 -30.43 6.80 -4.68
CA CYS A 53 -28.99 6.96 -4.74
C CYS A 53 -28.59 7.40 -6.16
N LEU A 54 -28.09 8.63 -6.30
CA LEU A 54 -27.74 9.22 -7.60
C LEU A 54 -26.36 8.80 -8.10
N GLY A 55 -25.52 8.22 -7.23
CA GLY A 55 -24.15 7.83 -7.57
C GLY A 55 -23.18 8.05 -6.41
N SER A 56 -21.90 8.10 -6.71
CA SER A 56 -20.84 8.30 -5.71
C SER A 56 -19.69 9.10 -6.28
N PHE A 57 -18.92 9.69 -5.37
CA PHE A 57 -17.61 10.26 -5.65
C PHE A 57 -16.55 9.42 -4.96
N VAL A 58 -15.41 9.23 -5.62
CA VAL A 58 -14.26 8.55 -5.01
C VAL A 58 -13.38 9.58 -4.33
N PHE A 59 -13.05 9.36 -3.10
CA PHE A 59 -12.07 10.12 -2.35
C PHE A 59 -10.79 9.28 -2.20
N VAL A 60 -9.61 9.72 -2.66
CA VAL A 60 -9.30 11.00 -3.31
C VAL A 60 -8.70 10.74 -4.69
N TRP A 61 -9.13 11.52 -5.69
CA TRP A 61 -8.52 11.51 -7.01
C TRP A 61 -7.15 12.17 -6.96
N GLY A 62 -6.12 11.37 -6.83
CA GLY A 62 -4.75 11.80 -6.71
C GLY A 62 -3.96 10.96 -5.73
N TYR A 63 -2.82 11.48 -5.29
CA TYR A 63 -1.98 10.93 -4.27
C TYR A 63 -2.40 11.44 -2.89
N GLN A 64 -2.35 10.57 -1.90
CA GLN A 64 -2.61 10.93 -0.50
C GLN A 64 -1.76 10.08 0.43
N THR A 65 -1.21 10.71 1.46
CA THR A 65 -0.78 10.06 2.70
C THR A 65 -1.65 10.54 3.85
N HIS A 66 -1.84 9.74 4.86
CA HIS A 66 -2.58 10.13 6.04
C HIS A 66 -1.95 9.55 7.29
N GLY A 67 -1.30 10.40 8.05
CA GLY A 67 -0.69 10.07 9.34
C GLY A 67 0.32 8.93 9.24
N ASP A 68 -0.13 7.73 9.51
CA ASP A 68 0.65 6.50 9.57
C ASP A 68 0.40 5.55 8.39
N VAL A 69 -0.46 5.93 7.45
CA VAL A 69 -0.87 5.06 6.36
C VAL A 69 -0.53 5.66 5.01
N LEU A 70 0.22 4.91 4.23
CA LEU A 70 0.64 5.31 2.90
C LEU A 70 -0.49 5.12 1.89
N GLY A 71 -0.88 6.22 1.23
CA GLY A 71 -1.87 6.16 0.15
C GLY A 71 -3.25 5.66 0.58
N TRP A 72 -3.69 5.97 1.79
CA TRP A 72 -4.93 5.49 2.41
C TRP A 72 -6.12 5.48 1.45
N TYR A 73 -6.41 6.63 0.83
CA TYR A 73 -7.48 6.78 -0.15
C TYR A 73 -6.99 7.25 -1.51
N GLY A 74 -5.68 7.40 -1.70
CA GLY A 74 -5.11 7.84 -2.97
C GLY A 74 -5.32 6.82 -4.07
N LEU A 75 -5.80 7.29 -5.21
CA LEU A 75 -5.97 6.47 -6.41
C LEU A 75 -4.70 6.38 -7.25
N PHE A 76 -3.69 7.16 -6.92
CA PHE A 76 -2.41 7.24 -7.62
C PHE A 76 -1.26 7.25 -6.61
N ASN A 77 -0.11 6.78 -7.03
CA ASN A 77 1.12 7.05 -6.30
C ASN A 77 1.63 8.48 -6.60
N LYS A 78 2.67 8.92 -5.90
CA LYS A 78 3.23 10.27 -6.08
C LYS A 78 3.76 10.56 -7.49
N ASP A 79 4.12 9.52 -8.24
CA ASP A 79 4.67 9.62 -9.59
C ASP A 79 3.57 9.54 -10.67
N GLY A 80 2.29 9.50 -10.27
CA GLY A 80 1.14 9.50 -11.16
C GLY A 80 0.74 8.15 -11.72
N TYR A 81 1.30 7.04 -11.22
CA TYR A 81 0.84 5.69 -11.58
C TYR A 81 -0.48 5.41 -10.87
N SER A 82 -1.50 4.98 -11.61
CA SER A 82 -2.80 4.64 -11.03
C SER A 82 -2.80 3.24 -10.40
N PHE A 83 -3.46 3.12 -9.25
CA PHE A 83 -3.73 1.85 -8.61
C PHE A 83 -4.98 1.17 -9.20
N GLY A 84 -5.14 -0.12 -8.93
CA GLY A 84 -6.28 -0.92 -9.39
C GLY A 84 -7.66 -0.36 -9.02
N ALA A 85 -7.74 0.49 -8.01
CA ALA A 85 -8.99 1.17 -7.66
C ALA A 85 -9.52 2.08 -8.78
N VAL A 86 -8.64 2.67 -9.61
CA VAL A 86 -9.05 3.44 -10.81
C VAL A 86 -9.73 2.52 -11.81
N ASP A 87 -9.15 1.34 -12.06
CA ASP A 87 -9.68 0.36 -13.00
C ASP A 87 -11.06 -0.13 -12.53
N VAL A 88 -11.15 -0.51 -11.25
CA VAL A 88 -12.41 -0.93 -10.63
C VAL A 88 -13.49 0.13 -10.73
N MET A 89 -13.16 1.39 -10.44
CA MET A 89 -14.16 2.45 -10.50
C MET A 89 -14.58 2.79 -11.94
N GLN A 90 -13.67 2.68 -12.91
CA GLN A 90 -14.02 2.80 -14.31
C GLN A 90 -15.03 1.72 -14.71
N GLU A 91 -14.78 0.44 -14.40
CA GLU A 91 -15.73 -0.65 -14.65
C GLU A 91 -17.08 -0.43 -13.94
N CYS A 92 -17.04 -0.01 -12.69
CA CYS A 92 -18.24 0.27 -11.89
C CYS A 92 -19.12 1.36 -12.50
N TRP A 93 -18.52 2.45 -12.98
CA TRP A 93 -19.26 3.61 -13.52
C TRP A 93 -19.73 3.40 -14.96
N THR A 94 -18.92 2.74 -15.79
CA THR A 94 -19.29 2.50 -17.20
C THR A 94 -20.13 1.24 -17.38
N GLY A 95 -19.98 0.26 -16.49
CA GLY A 95 -20.56 -1.08 -16.62
C GLY A 95 -19.84 -1.95 -17.64
N GLU A 96 -18.71 -1.50 -18.17
CA GLU A 96 -17.88 -2.19 -19.16
C GLU A 96 -16.61 -2.73 -18.52
N ALA A 97 -16.27 -4.00 -18.77
CA ALA A 97 -15.01 -4.58 -18.31
C ALA A 97 -13.83 -3.95 -19.06
N LEU A 98 -12.77 -3.66 -18.34
CA LEU A 98 -11.51 -3.21 -18.96
C LEU A 98 -10.80 -4.39 -19.64
N PRO A 99 -10.10 -4.15 -20.75
CA PRO A 99 -9.18 -5.12 -21.32
C PRO A 99 -8.10 -5.51 -20.30
N GLU A 100 -7.83 -6.82 -20.17
CA GLU A 100 -6.90 -7.33 -19.16
C GLU A 100 -5.48 -6.78 -19.33
N GLU A 101 -5.09 -6.47 -20.55
CA GLU A 101 -3.78 -5.93 -20.91
C GLU A 101 -3.51 -4.50 -20.44
N VAL A 102 -4.53 -3.77 -19.99
CA VAL A 102 -4.38 -2.41 -19.46
C VAL A 102 -4.66 -2.30 -17.96
N MET A 103 -4.95 -3.42 -17.31
CA MET A 103 -5.24 -3.45 -15.87
C MET A 103 -3.96 -3.30 -15.04
N ALA A 104 -4.12 -2.71 -13.86
CA ALA A 104 -3.02 -2.57 -12.90
C ALA A 104 -2.47 -3.94 -12.46
N PRO A 105 -1.16 -4.02 -12.15
CA PRO A 105 -0.60 -5.19 -11.47
C PRO A 105 -1.30 -5.40 -10.13
N ARG A 106 -1.26 -6.63 -9.62
CA ARG A 106 -1.97 -7.05 -8.42
C ARG A 106 -1.02 -7.67 -7.40
N ILE A 107 -1.20 -7.29 -6.15
CA ILE A 107 -0.71 -7.99 -4.96
C ILE A 107 -1.98 -8.42 -4.23
N GLU A 108 -2.38 -9.68 -4.39
CA GLU A 108 -3.74 -10.13 -4.07
C GLU A 108 -4.10 -9.96 -2.60
N SER A 109 -3.11 -10.15 -1.72
CA SER A 109 -3.31 -9.98 -0.29
C SER A 109 -2.05 -9.51 0.43
N ARG A 110 -2.19 -9.06 1.66
CA ARG A 110 -1.07 -8.75 2.57
C ARG A 110 -0.14 -9.94 2.81
N ALA A 111 -0.63 -11.17 2.66
CA ALA A 111 0.18 -12.38 2.79
C ALA A 111 1.15 -12.58 1.61
N ASP A 112 0.95 -11.88 0.49
CA ASP A 112 1.82 -11.94 -0.68
C ASP A 112 3.07 -11.06 -0.55
N MET A 113 3.20 -10.32 0.55
CA MET A 113 4.43 -9.63 0.92
C MET A 113 4.95 -10.19 2.25
N THR A 114 6.24 -10.54 2.29
CA THR A 114 6.89 -11.06 3.48
C THR A 114 8.18 -10.34 3.79
N MET A 115 8.52 -10.26 5.06
CA MET A 115 9.81 -9.81 5.58
C MET A 115 10.36 -10.91 6.50
N ASN A 116 11.56 -11.42 6.22
CA ASN A 116 12.14 -12.57 6.90
C ASN A 116 11.22 -13.81 6.91
N GLY A 117 10.47 -14.00 5.82
CA GLY A 117 9.51 -15.10 5.67
C GLY A 117 8.21 -14.94 6.47
N LYS A 118 7.99 -13.80 7.12
CA LYS A 118 6.78 -13.49 7.91
C LYS A 118 5.94 -12.42 7.21
N THR A 119 4.64 -12.50 7.40
CA THR A 119 3.68 -11.51 6.90
C THR A 119 3.50 -10.35 7.89
N ALA A 120 2.86 -9.27 7.47
CA ALA A 120 2.54 -8.14 8.34
C ALA A 120 1.68 -8.52 9.56
N GLU A 121 0.91 -9.61 9.46
CA GLU A 121 0.03 -10.10 10.53
C GLU A 121 0.79 -10.74 11.71
N GLU A 122 2.07 -11.07 11.55
CA GLU A 122 2.87 -11.80 12.53
C GLU A 122 3.64 -10.91 13.50
N ILE A 123 3.43 -9.60 13.50
CA ILE A 123 4.08 -8.64 14.40
C ILE A 123 5.61 -8.72 14.33
N LEU A 124 6.18 -8.04 13.36
CA LEU A 124 7.60 -8.08 13.06
C LEU A 124 8.41 -7.21 14.00
N ARG A 125 9.44 -7.81 14.63
CA ARG A 125 10.46 -7.14 15.44
C ARG A 125 11.83 -7.56 14.94
N VAL A 126 12.73 -6.61 14.80
CA VAL A 126 14.09 -6.84 14.32
C VAL A 126 15.10 -6.06 15.16
N GLU A 127 16.33 -6.55 15.24
CA GLU A 127 17.42 -5.83 15.89
C GLU A 127 17.90 -4.66 15.02
N ALA A 128 18.29 -3.57 15.65
CA ALA A 128 18.86 -2.40 14.99
C ALA A 128 20.07 -2.78 14.12
N GLY A 129 20.09 -2.33 12.87
CA GLY A 129 21.17 -2.60 11.92
C GLY A 129 21.30 -4.03 11.44
N SER A 130 20.37 -4.95 11.81
CA SER A 130 20.40 -6.35 11.37
C SER A 130 20.16 -6.48 9.87
N ASP A 131 20.67 -7.58 9.29
CA ASP A 131 20.38 -7.95 7.92
C ASP A 131 19.00 -8.61 7.81
N ASN A 132 18.20 -8.19 6.85
CA ASN A 132 16.84 -8.65 6.64
C ASN A 132 16.61 -8.93 5.15
N THR A 133 15.58 -9.71 4.87
CA THR A 133 15.13 -10.00 3.50
C THR A 133 13.65 -9.65 3.36
N ALA A 134 13.25 -9.27 2.16
CA ALA A 134 11.84 -9.11 1.85
C ALA A 134 11.53 -9.65 0.46
N LYS A 135 10.28 -10.06 0.29
CA LYS A 135 9.76 -10.62 -0.94
C LYS A 135 8.32 -10.17 -1.14
N VAL A 136 7.96 -9.89 -2.40
CA VAL A 136 6.58 -9.68 -2.81
C VAL A 136 6.22 -10.60 -3.97
N VAL A 137 5.01 -11.13 -3.97
CA VAL A 137 4.41 -11.84 -5.09
C VAL A 137 3.41 -10.91 -5.74
N ALA A 138 3.65 -10.56 -6.99
CA ALA A 138 2.76 -9.73 -7.78
C ALA A 138 2.46 -10.39 -9.12
N THR A 139 1.29 -10.17 -9.65
CA THR A 139 0.84 -10.67 -10.95
C THR A 139 0.40 -9.51 -11.83
N THR A 140 0.51 -9.71 -13.15
CA THR A 140 -0.09 -8.83 -14.15
C THR A 140 -0.65 -9.67 -15.27
N LYS A 141 -1.71 -9.19 -15.89
CA LYS A 141 -2.26 -9.74 -17.13
C LYS A 141 -1.81 -8.96 -18.36
N ALA A 142 -1.20 -7.77 -18.13
CA ALA A 142 -0.56 -7.00 -19.19
C ALA A 142 0.70 -7.72 -19.69
N ASP A 143 1.00 -7.56 -20.98
CA ASP A 143 2.30 -7.96 -21.55
C ASP A 143 3.36 -6.90 -21.20
N ALA A 144 3.65 -6.81 -19.90
CA ALA A 144 4.54 -5.82 -19.32
C ALA A 144 5.53 -6.45 -18.35
N THR A 145 6.76 -6.02 -18.43
CA THR A 145 7.77 -6.34 -17.41
C THR A 145 7.53 -5.45 -16.20
N LEU A 146 7.28 -6.07 -15.05
CA LEU A 146 7.10 -5.34 -13.79
C LEU A 146 8.43 -4.88 -13.23
N THR A 147 8.49 -3.65 -12.74
CA THR A 147 9.59 -3.11 -11.97
C THR A 147 9.18 -2.89 -10.52
N TYR A 148 10.14 -2.94 -9.60
CA TYR A 148 9.86 -2.90 -8.17
C TYR A 148 10.66 -1.77 -7.55
N ARG A 149 9.99 -0.93 -6.76
CA ARG A 149 10.62 0.14 -6.00
C ARG A 149 10.35 -0.08 -4.53
N TRP A 150 11.40 -0.34 -3.78
CA TRP A 150 11.34 -0.57 -2.34
C TRP A 150 11.86 0.64 -1.58
N PHE A 151 11.28 0.93 -0.44
CA PHE A 151 11.77 1.96 0.48
C PHE A 151 11.28 1.71 1.90
N ILE A 152 12.04 2.24 2.87
CA ILE A 152 11.71 2.21 4.30
C ILE A 152 11.56 3.65 4.77
N PHE A 153 10.53 3.92 5.54
CA PHE A 153 10.38 5.18 6.25
C PHE A 153 9.95 4.92 7.69
N LYS A 154 10.18 5.89 8.57
CA LYS A 154 9.76 5.82 9.96
C LYS A 154 8.26 6.05 10.07
N ASP A 155 7.59 5.24 10.86
CA ASP A 155 6.18 5.43 11.15
C ASP A 155 5.94 6.81 11.78
N GLY A 156 4.94 7.52 11.31
CA GLY A 156 4.62 8.86 11.77
C GLY A 156 5.30 10.01 11.03
N ASP A 157 6.26 9.75 10.16
CA ASP A 157 6.99 10.78 9.40
C ASP A 157 6.22 11.35 8.19
N CYS A 158 4.93 11.06 8.07
CA CYS A 158 4.10 11.68 7.02
C CYS A 158 4.00 13.19 7.25
N ALA A 159 4.28 13.96 6.22
CA ALA A 159 4.17 15.40 6.27
C ALA A 159 2.71 15.87 6.42
N GLU A 160 2.49 17.04 7.04
CA GLU A 160 1.16 17.61 7.22
C GLU A 160 0.44 17.92 5.90
N ASP A 161 1.20 18.20 4.84
CA ASP A 161 0.67 18.46 3.50
C ASP A 161 0.24 17.19 2.75
N GLY A 162 0.38 16.02 3.39
CA GLY A 162 0.06 14.73 2.79
C GLY A 162 1.14 14.23 1.83
N SER A 163 2.30 14.87 1.77
CA SER A 163 3.42 14.36 0.98
C SER A 163 3.96 13.07 1.57
N MET A 164 4.46 12.20 0.69
CA MET A 164 5.07 10.95 1.10
C MET A 164 6.40 11.22 1.81
N PRO A 165 6.68 10.57 2.96
CA PRO A 165 8.00 10.63 3.56
C PRO A 165 9.03 10.09 2.56
N GLU A 166 10.19 10.71 2.55
CA GLU A 166 11.32 10.18 1.80
C GLU A 166 11.80 8.88 2.46
N GLY A 167 12.16 7.91 1.62
CA GLY A 167 12.77 6.68 2.12
C GLY A 167 14.10 6.98 2.79
N ILE A 168 14.41 6.24 3.86
CA ILE A 168 15.71 6.37 4.53
C ILE A 168 16.80 5.87 3.58
N GLU A 169 17.71 6.76 3.19
CA GLU A 169 18.78 6.44 2.27
C GLU A 169 19.74 5.37 2.81
N GLY A 170 20.29 4.56 1.92
CA GLY A 170 21.33 3.58 2.21
C GLY A 170 20.87 2.30 2.90
N LEU A 171 19.60 2.15 3.27
CA LEU A 171 19.10 0.93 3.89
C LEU A 171 18.78 -0.16 2.86
N ILE A 172 18.22 0.22 1.73
CA ILE A 172 17.86 -0.67 0.63
C ILE A 172 18.82 -0.42 -0.53
N PRO A 173 19.53 -1.46 -1.01
CA PRO A 173 20.32 -1.32 -2.23
C PRO A 173 19.40 -1.06 -3.43
N GLU A 174 19.91 -0.41 -4.46
CA GLU A 174 19.18 -0.25 -5.72
C GLU A 174 18.78 -1.62 -6.25
N SER A 175 17.50 -1.90 -6.26
CA SER A 175 16.91 -3.15 -6.73
C SER A 175 15.59 -2.88 -7.40
N THR A 176 15.39 -3.52 -8.55
CA THR A 176 14.12 -3.51 -9.28
C THR A 176 13.43 -4.87 -9.25
N GLY A 177 13.88 -5.78 -8.39
CA GLY A 177 13.38 -7.14 -8.27
C GLY A 177 12.28 -7.31 -7.21
N SER A 178 11.60 -8.45 -7.29
CA SER A 178 10.56 -8.85 -6.33
C SER A 178 11.11 -9.30 -4.96
N GLU A 179 12.42 -9.46 -4.85
CA GLU A 179 13.11 -9.83 -3.60
C GLU A 179 14.27 -8.88 -3.35
N ILE A 180 14.46 -8.49 -2.08
CA ILE A 180 15.56 -7.64 -1.64
C ILE A 180 16.19 -8.16 -0.36
N SER A 181 17.46 -7.78 -0.15
CA SER A 181 18.13 -7.81 1.15
C SER A 181 18.42 -6.38 1.59
N PHE A 182 18.21 -6.07 2.86
CA PHE A 182 18.36 -4.71 3.37
C PHE A 182 18.80 -4.72 4.83
N LYS A 183 19.28 -3.58 5.32
CA LYS A 183 19.60 -3.39 6.75
C LYS A 183 18.44 -2.69 7.47
N ALA A 184 18.14 -3.19 8.66
CA ALA A 184 17.21 -2.47 9.53
C ALA A 184 17.78 -1.09 9.91
N PRO A 185 16.93 -0.08 10.16
CA PRO A 185 17.36 1.18 10.74
C PRO A 185 18.13 0.99 12.04
N SER A 186 19.04 1.92 12.34
CA SER A 186 19.86 1.86 13.56
C SER A 186 19.18 2.45 14.80
N GLU A 187 18.13 3.23 14.63
CA GLU A 187 17.38 3.81 15.75
C GLU A 187 16.47 2.77 16.38
N LYS A 188 16.70 2.48 17.67
CA LYS A 188 15.92 1.56 18.48
C LYS A 188 14.65 2.20 19.04
N GLY A 189 13.66 1.36 19.34
CA GLY A 189 12.45 1.82 20.01
C GLY A 189 11.48 2.56 19.09
N ALA A 190 11.56 2.35 17.78
CA ALA A 190 10.73 3.01 16.79
C ALA A 190 10.07 2.01 15.82
N GLY A 191 8.90 2.38 15.32
CA GLY A 191 8.21 1.69 14.23
C GLY A 191 8.66 2.21 12.87
N TYR A 192 8.69 1.31 11.90
CA TYR A 192 9.05 1.60 10.52
C TYR A 192 8.11 0.87 9.58
N ARG A 193 8.04 1.33 8.32
CA ARG A 193 7.31 0.69 7.24
C ARG A 193 8.25 0.35 6.10
N LEU A 194 8.30 -0.93 5.74
CA LEU A 194 8.86 -1.39 4.49
C LEU A 194 7.75 -1.36 3.44
N THR A 195 7.95 -0.60 2.39
CA THR A 195 6.96 -0.42 1.32
C THR A 195 7.52 -0.87 -0.01
N VAL A 196 6.65 -1.44 -0.84
CA VAL A 196 6.94 -1.75 -2.23
C VAL A 196 5.91 -1.13 -3.15
N TYR A 197 6.37 -0.50 -4.24
CA TYR A 197 5.59 -0.27 -5.45
C TYR A 197 5.99 -1.27 -6.52
N VAL A 198 5.00 -1.95 -7.08
CA VAL A 198 5.13 -2.79 -8.27
C VAL A 198 4.57 -2.00 -9.45
N LEU A 199 5.40 -1.69 -10.41
CA LEU A 199 5.12 -0.73 -11.47
C LEU A 199 5.03 -1.41 -12.83
N ASP A 200 3.98 -1.08 -13.57
CA ASP A 200 3.87 -1.27 -15.01
C ASP A 200 4.15 0.10 -15.67
N ASP A 201 5.36 0.22 -16.19
CA ASP A 201 5.83 1.46 -16.82
C ASP A 201 5.17 1.74 -18.17
N VAL A 202 4.62 0.72 -18.83
CA VAL A 202 3.95 0.83 -20.12
C VAL A 202 2.58 1.49 -19.96
N ASN A 203 1.77 0.95 -19.06
CA ASN A 203 0.40 1.43 -18.83
C ASN A 203 0.31 2.51 -17.74
N LYS A 204 1.42 2.86 -17.08
CA LYS A 204 1.46 3.78 -15.93
C LYS A 204 0.52 3.32 -14.81
N LYS A 205 0.59 2.05 -14.49
CA LYS A 205 -0.18 1.38 -13.45
C LYS A 205 0.72 0.89 -12.34
N ALA A 206 0.17 0.77 -11.13
CA ALA A 206 0.92 0.29 -9.97
C ALA A 206 0.09 -0.60 -9.05
N ALA A 207 0.79 -1.43 -8.28
CA ALA A 207 0.30 -2.02 -7.04
C ALA A 207 1.21 -1.63 -5.88
N SER A 208 0.69 -1.67 -4.65
CA SER A 208 1.47 -1.39 -3.45
C SER A 208 1.13 -2.33 -2.31
N ALA A 209 2.15 -2.61 -1.48
CA ALA A 209 2.00 -3.31 -0.21
C ALA A 209 2.98 -2.73 0.82
N VAL A 210 2.64 -2.88 2.10
CA VAL A 210 3.38 -2.33 3.23
C VAL A 210 3.48 -3.37 4.34
N ILE A 211 4.67 -3.52 4.93
CA ILE A 211 4.89 -4.27 6.16
C ILE A 211 5.40 -3.33 7.25
N PRO A 212 4.62 -3.11 8.31
CA PRO A 212 5.12 -2.42 9.49
C PRO A 212 6.02 -3.35 10.31
N PHE A 213 7.12 -2.81 10.85
CA PHE A 213 8.02 -3.53 11.73
C PHE A 213 8.58 -2.61 12.82
N TYR A 214 9.01 -3.21 13.93
CA TYR A 214 9.57 -2.49 15.08
C TYR A 214 11.05 -2.82 15.23
N VAL A 215 11.89 -1.82 15.52
CA VAL A 215 13.33 -1.97 15.75
C VAL A 215 13.62 -1.97 17.24
N GLU A 216 14.25 -3.05 17.75
CA GLU A 216 14.63 -3.25 19.16
C GLU A 216 16.09 -2.91 19.47
#